data_eee9b5b72862a5cec5fbbe193fc0aae1
#
_entry.id   eee9b5b72862a5cec5fbbe193fc0aae1
#
_cell.length_a   1.000
_cell.length_b   1.000
_cell.length_c   1.000
_cell.angle_alpha   90.00
_cell.angle_beta   90.00
_cell.angle_gamma   90.00
#
_symmetry.space_group_name_H-M   'P 1'
#
loop_
_entity.id
_entity.type
_entity.pdbx_description
1 polymer ?
#
loop_
_entity_poly.entity_id
_entity_poly.type
_entity_poly.pdbx_seq_one_letter_code
_entity_poly.pdbx_strand_id
1 'polypeptide(L)'
;DGVWIERHDGVITSMHSEWGRSVDLFYAQGRLAKAVASDGRSVSYAYDSQGRLVEVTRPDGVHHYQWDGWLLSQVIDASGVAQCVNTFDALGRIRTQRDATGHLTRFTYLPGGVTVADDGQGHHSNTWISDARGRTVGIIDADGQRTSMRYDRYGNLVGATDRAGKVIRHTYNERGHRTRTTLPTGGVIEYGWDEADRLTTISTAGTLR
;
A
#
# COMPACT_ATOMS: atom_id res chain seq x y z
N ASP A 1 7.66 18.54 -14.50
CA ASP A 1 8.28 18.37 -13.17
C ASP A 1 9.30 17.23 -13.30
N GLY A 2 10.61 17.60 -13.46
CA GLY A 2 11.68 16.65 -13.70
C GLY A 2 12.32 16.17 -12.40
N VAL A 3 12.31 14.86 -12.19
CA VAL A 3 13.18 14.20 -11.20
C VAL A 3 14.18 13.37 -12.00
N TRP A 4 15.50 13.51 -11.73
CA TRP A 4 16.51 12.64 -12.30
C TRP A 4 17.26 11.89 -11.20
N ILE A 5 17.83 10.77 -11.60
CA ILE A 5 18.48 9.82 -10.69
C ILE A 5 19.90 9.58 -11.19
N GLU A 6 20.88 9.74 -10.32
CA GLU A 6 22.24 9.35 -10.58
C GLU A 6 22.51 7.92 -10.09
N ARG A 7 23.34 7.21 -10.84
CA ARG A 7 23.72 5.83 -10.52
C ARG A 7 25.24 5.67 -10.65
N HIS A 8 25.81 4.90 -9.75
CA HIS A 8 27.17 4.43 -9.82
C HIS A 8 27.16 2.90 -9.68
N ASP A 9 27.79 2.19 -10.63
CA ASP A 9 27.81 0.72 -10.68
C ASP A 9 26.41 0.08 -10.58
N GLY A 10 25.41 0.69 -11.22
CA GLY A 10 24.01 0.21 -11.22
C GLY A 10 23.21 0.55 -9.96
N VAL A 11 23.84 1.10 -8.93
CA VAL A 11 23.19 1.50 -7.68
C VAL A 11 22.84 2.98 -7.73
N ILE A 12 21.64 3.35 -7.25
CA ILE A 12 21.22 4.74 -7.16
C ILE A 12 22.03 5.43 -6.05
N THR A 13 22.76 6.49 -6.40
CA THR A 13 23.58 7.25 -5.45
C THR A 13 22.98 8.59 -5.07
N SER A 14 22.16 9.18 -5.96
CA SER A 14 21.45 10.42 -5.64
C SER A 14 20.17 10.56 -6.45
N MET A 15 19.25 11.35 -5.94
CA MET A 15 18.02 11.77 -6.60
C MET A 15 17.90 13.29 -6.50
N HIS A 16 17.56 13.93 -7.62
CA HIS A 16 17.48 15.38 -7.72
C HIS A 16 16.14 15.82 -8.29
N SER A 17 15.66 17.00 -7.87
CA SER A 17 14.51 17.67 -8.47
C SER A 17 14.95 18.92 -9.21
N GLU A 18 14.19 19.36 -10.21
CA GLU A 18 14.42 20.62 -10.93
C GLU A 18 14.40 21.87 -10.01
N TRP A 19 13.87 21.73 -8.80
CA TRP A 19 13.82 22.80 -7.78
C TRP A 19 15.07 22.86 -6.89
N GLY A 20 16.17 22.18 -7.28
CA GLY A 20 17.44 22.19 -6.56
C GLY A 20 17.45 21.36 -5.26
N ARG A 21 16.43 20.55 -5.01
CA ARG A 21 16.41 19.61 -3.88
C ARG A 21 17.09 18.29 -4.31
N SER A 22 17.90 17.74 -3.42
CA SER A 22 18.51 16.42 -3.65
C SER A 22 18.47 15.55 -2.41
N VAL A 23 18.63 14.25 -2.64
CA VAL A 23 18.86 13.24 -1.60
C VAL A 23 20.03 12.38 -2.05
N ASP A 24 21.10 12.34 -1.26
CA ASP A 24 22.25 11.49 -1.45
C ASP A 24 22.11 10.19 -0.65
N LEU A 25 22.45 9.06 -1.27
CA LEU A 25 22.29 7.73 -0.73
C LEU A 25 23.65 7.06 -0.51
N PHE A 26 23.91 6.63 0.72
CA PHE A 26 25.16 6.00 1.12
C PHE A 26 24.89 4.54 1.50
N TYR A 27 25.73 3.64 0.97
CA TYR A 27 25.59 2.21 1.14
C TYR A 27 26.75 1.64 1.95
N ALA A 28 26.45 0.64 2.77
CA ALA A 28 27.47 -0.16 3.45
C ALA A 28 27.08 -1.65 3.32
N GLN A 29 28.04 -2.49 2.96
CA GLN A 29 27.83 -3.93 2.76
C GLN A 29 26.66 -4.26 1.81
N GLY A 30 26.49 -3.46 0.75
CA GLY A 30 25.42 -3.63 -0.24
C GLY A 30 24.01 -3.21 0.20
N ARG A 31 23.88 -2.54 1.35
CA ARG A 31 22.60 -2.03 1.88
C ARG A 31 22.66 -0.54 2.10
N LEU A 32 21.49 0.12 1.97
CA LEU A 32 21.38 1.55 2.25
C LEU A 32 21.67 1.79 3.74
N ALA A 33 22.75 2.53 4.04
CA ALA A 33 23.17 2.85 5.39
C ALA A 33 22.71 4.25 5.83
N LYS A 34 22.66 5.21 4.87
CA LYS A 34 22.27 6.59 5.17
C LYS A 34 21.68 7.26 3.93
N ALA A 35 20.70 8.12 4.15
CA ALA A 35 20.19 9.08 3.18
C ALA A 35 20.35 10.49 3.74
N VAL A 36 20.83 11.45 2.92
CA VAL A 36 21.06 12.84 3.32
C VAL A 36 20.35 13.76 2.32
N ALA A 37 19.46 14.58 2.80
CA ALA A 37 18.79 15.60 1.99
C ALA A 37 19.64 16.86 1.86
N SER A 38 19.46 17.62 0.78
CA SER A 38 20.15 18.89 0.51
C SER A 38 19.96 19.98 1.58
N ASP A 39 18.94 19.84 2.43
CA ASP A 39 18.69 20.72 3.59
C ASP A 39 19.41 20.26 4.87
N GLY A 40 20.26 19.21 4.79
CA GLY A 40 21.03 18.66 5.89
C GLY A 40 20.30 17.61 6.74
N ARG A 41 19.01 17.38 6.55
CA ARG A 41 18.30 16.28 7.23
C ARG A 41 18.86 14.94 6.78
N SER A 42 19.01 14.01 7.70
CA SER A 42 19.48 12.68 7.36
C SER A 42 18.68 11.58 8.06
N VAL A 43 18.67 10.41 7.42
CA VAL A 43 18.13 9.17 7.98
C VAL A 43 19.21 8.11 7.90
N SER A 44 19.47 7.40 8.99
CA SER A 44 20.44 6.29 9.03
C SER A 44 19.71 4.97 9.31
N TYR A 45 20.25 3.88 8.75
CA TYR A 45 19.66 2.56 8.81
C TYR A 45 20.70 1.57 9.38
N ALA A 46 20.29 0.79 10.39
CA ALA A 46 21.10 -0.28 10.93
C ALA A 46 20.44 -1.65 10.70
N TYR A 47 21.27 -2.65 10.47
CA TYR A 47 20.85 -4.01 10.14
C TYR A 47 21.52 -5.00 11.07
N ASP A 48 20.84 -6.09 11.39
CA ASP A 48 21.43 -7.19 12.13
C ASP A 48 22.34 -8.08 11.27
N SER A 49 22.92 -9.10 11.88
CA SER A 49 23.80 -10.05 11.19
C SER A 49 23.12 -10.86 10.09
N GLN A 50 21.78 -10.95 10.11
CA GLN A 50 20.99 -11.60 9.06
C GLN A 50 20.58 -10.61 7.96
N GLY A 51 20.88 -9.32 8.12
CA GLY A 51 20.56 -8.27 7.17
C GLY A 51 19.14 -7.74 7.26
N ARG A 52 18.45 -7.95 8.39
CA ARG A 52 17.15 -7.39 8.66
C ARG A 52 17.32 -6.01 9.28
N LEU A 53 16.49 -5.04 8.85
CA LEU A 53 16.49 -3.69 9.39
C LEU A 53 16.07 -3.73 10.87
N VAL A 54 16.91 -3.25 11.77
CA VAL A 54 16.64 -3.25 13.23
C VAL A 54 16.49 -1.83 13.79
N GLU A 55 17.04 -0.83 13.11
CA GLU A 55 16.99 0.54 13.59
C GLU A 55 16.95 1.54 12.43
N VAL A 56 16.14 2.60 12.59
CA VAL A 56 16.14 3.78 11.73
C VAL A 56 16.26 5.01 12.61
N THR A 57 17.39 5.72 12.47
CA THR A 57 17.60 7.01 13.13
C THR A 57 17.13 8.12 12.20
N ARG A 58 16.18 8.94 12.66
CA ARG A 58 15.60 10.10 11.99
C ARG A 58 15.83 11.36 12.82
N PRO A 59 15.53 12.57 12.30
CA PRO A 59 15.60 13.80 13.08
C PRO A 59 14.70 13.82 14.33
N ASP A 60 13.59 13.08 14.32
CA ASP A 60 12.65 12.94 15.44
C ASP A 60 13.07 11.87 16.45
N GLY A 61 14.13 11.10 16.18
CA GLY A 61 14.70 10.10 17.07
C GLY A 61 14.93 8.75 16.44
N VAL A 62 15.04 7.72 17.27
CA VAL A 62 15.39 6.36 16.88
C VAL A 62 14.16 5.46 16.90
N HIS A 63 13.90 4.79 15.80
CA HIS A 63 12.84 3.79 15.64
C HIS A 63 13.45 2.39 15.60
N HIS A 64 12.85 1.43 16.30
CA HIS A 64 13.35 0.07 16.38
C HIS A 64 12.39 -0.93 15.75
N TYR A 65 12.95 -1.97 15.14
CA TYR A 65 12.23 -3.04 14.46
C TYR A 65 12.66 -4.38 15.04
N GLN A 66 11.71 -5.15 15.55
CA GLN A 66 11.98 -6.47 16.12
C GLN A 66 11.39 -7.55 15.24
N TRP A 67 12.06 -8.70 15.21
CA TRP A 67 11.77 -9.79 14.29
C TRP A 67 11.60 -11.11 15.02
N ASP A 68 10.64 -11.90 14.57
CA ASP A 68 10.49 -13.31 14.87
C ASP A 68 10.85 -14.11 13.61
N GLY A 69 12.05 -14.69 13.57
CA GLY A 69 12.61 -15.20 12.33
C GLY A 69 12.72 -14.10 11.26
N TRP A 70 11.99 -14.22 10.16
CA TRP A 70 11.89 -13.24 9.08
C TRP A 70 10.59 -12.40 9.14
N LEU A 71 9.80 -12.54 10.19
CA LEU A 71 8.53 -11.88 10.37
C LEU A 71 8.68 -10.67 11.30
N LEU A 72 8.25 -9.50 10.86
CA LEU A 72 8.31 -8.26 11.64
C LEU A 72 7.33 -8.34 12.82
N SER A 73 7.85 -8.56 14.03
CA SER A 73 7.03 -8.77 15.24
C SER A 73 6.67 -7.47 15.95
N GLN A 74 7.55 -6.44 15.89
CA GLN A 74 7.26 -5.18 16.57
C GLN A 74 7.93 -3.99 15.88
N VAL A 75 7.24 -2.85 15.90
CA VAL A 75 7.77 -1.53 15.52
C VAL A 75 7.63 -0.60 16.72
N ILE A 76 8.72 0.02 17.14
CA ILE A 76 8.78 0.94 18.28
C ILE A 76 9.22 2.31 17.75
N ASP A 77 8.51 3.36 18.11
CA ASP A 77 8.86 4.72 17.70
C ASP A 77 9.94 5.36 18.59
N ALA A 78 10.31 6.59 18.25
CA ALA A 78 11.33 7.36 18.95
C ALA A 78 10.97 7.69 20.42
N SER A 79 9.69 7.64 20.78
CA SER A 79 9.23 7.83 22.16
C SER A 79 9.21 6.55 22.99
N GLY A 80 9.57 5.41 22.37
CA GLY A 80 9.55 4.09 22.99
C GLY A 80 8.16 3.42 22.95
N VAL A 81 7.21 3.99 22.22
CA VAL A 81 5.86 3.42 22.08
C VAL A 81 5.84 2.38 20.98
N ALA A 82 5.32 1.19 21.29
CA ALA A 82 5.09 0.15 20.30
C ALA A 82 3.93 0.56 19.36
N GLN A 83 4.25 0.93 18.13
CA GLN A 83 3.30 1.32 17.11
C GLN A 83 2.55 0.12 16.52
N CYS A 84 3.21 -1.04 16.54
CA CYS A 84 2.66 -2.28 16.02
C CYS A 84 3.30 -3.45 16.76
N VAL A 85 2.48 -4.40 17.24
CA VAL A 85 2.93 -5.69 17.77
C VAL A 85 2.15 -6.79 17.08
N ASN A 86 2.85 -7.68 16.39
CA ASN A 86 2.28 -8.77 15.60
C ASN A 86 2.57 -10.13 16.25
N THR A 87 1.60 -11.04 16.17
CA THR A 87 1.82 -12.48 16.32
C THR A 87 1.45 -13.19 15.03
N PHE A 88 2.01 -14.36 14.80
CA PHE A 88 1.86 -15.08 13.55
C PHE A 88 1.28 -16.48 13.75
N ASP A 89 0.65 -17.01 12.72
CA ASP A 89 0.25 -18.41 12.65
C ASP A 89 1.42 -19.28 12.13
N ALA A 90 1.21 -20.58 12.09
CA ALA A 90 2.20 -21.55 11.63
C ALA A 90 2.61 -21.39 10.14
N LEU A 91 1.85 -20.63 9.36
CA LEU A 91 2.15 -20.32 7.96
C LEU A 91 2.82 -18.93 7.80
N GLY A 92 3.16 -18.25 8.91
CA GLY A 92 3.77 -16.92 8.90
C GLY A 92 2.81 -15.77 8.57
N ARG A 93 1.50 -15.99 8.62
CA ARG A 93 0.50 -14.95 8.42
C ARG A 93 0.17 -14.29 9.76
N ILE A 94 -0.12 -12.98 9.76
CA ILE A 94 -0.47 -12.25 10.98
C ILE A 94 -1.71 -12.89 11.62
N ARG A 95 -1.57 -13.37 12.84
CA ARG A 95 -2.67 -13.90 13.67
C ARG A 95 -3.33 -12.80 14.50
N THR A 96 -2.51 -11.95 15.10
CA THR A 96 -2.99 -10.76 15.83
C THR A 96 -2.08 -9.58 15.59
N GLN A 97 -2.66 -8.39 15.61
CA GLN A 97 -1.93 -7.13 15.58
C GLN A 97 -2.48 -6.22 16.68
N ARG A 98 -1.59 -5.62 17.45
CA ARG A 98 -1.92 -4.59 18.44
C ARG A 98 -1.30 -3.27 17.99
N ASP A 99 -2.10 -2.21 17.94
CA ASP A 99 -1.63 -0.87 17.60
C ASP A 99 -1.12 -0.09 18.82
N ALA A 100 -0.66 1.16 18.60
CA ALA A 100 -0.14 2.05 19.63
C ALA A 100 -1.17 2.41 20.70
N THR A 101 -2.46 2.35 20.41
CA THR A 101 -3.55 2.62 21.36
C THR A 101 -3.91 1.41 22.21
N GLY A 102 -3.30 0.25 21.91
CA GLY A 102 -3.60 -1.02 22.55
C GLY A 102 -4.77 -1.78 21.91
N HIS A 103 -5.36 -1.24 20.85
CA HIS A 103 -6.42 -1.93 20.11
C HIS A 103 -5.88 -3.22 19.48
N LEU A 104 -6.57 -4.33 19.74
CA LEU A 104 -6.21 -5.65 19.22
C LEU A 104 -7.08 -5.98 18.01
N THR A 105 -6.44 -6.30 16.89
CA THR A 105 -7.09 -6.92 15.73
C THR A 105 -6.68 -8.39 15.65
N ARG A 106 -7.64 -9.28 15.52
CA ARG A 106 -7.42 -10.71 15.27
C ARG A 106 -7.75 -11.02 13.82
N PHE A 107 -6.89 -11.79 13.17
CA PHE A 107 -7.08 -12.25 11.79
C PHE A 107 -7.37 -13.74 11.75
N THR A 108 -8.43 -14.11 11.06
CA THR A 108 -8.82 -15.51 10.79
C THR A 108 -8.82 -15.74 9.28
N TYR A 109 -8.10 -16.74 8.84
CA TYR A 109 -7.96 -17.10 7.42
C TYR A 109 -8.79 -18.34 7.13
N LEU A 110 -9.78 -18.19 6.27
CA LEU A 110 -10.70 -19.26 5.88
C LEU A 110 -10.39 -19.74 4.45
N PRO A 111 -10.81 -20.95 4.06
CA PRO A 111 -10.69 -21.43 2.68
C PRO A 111 -11.35 -20.47 1.68
N GLY A 112 -10.86 -20.51 0.42
CA GLY A 112 -11.42 -19.68 -0.65
C GLY A 112 -10.95 -18.22 -0.64
N GLY A 113 -9.80 -17.90 0.01
CA GLY A 113 -9.23 -16.56 0.03
C GLY A 113 -9.99 -15.58 0.94
N VAL A 114 -10.67 -16.09 1.97
CA VAL A 114 -11.44 -15.26 2.91
C VAL A 114 -10.59 -14.96 4.14
N THR A 115 -10.48 -13.67 4.47
CA THR A 115 -9.83 -13.18 5.70
C THR A 115 -10.84 -12.38 6.52
N VAL A 116 -11.00 -12.75 7.76
CA VAL A 116 -11.82 -12.02 8.74
C VAL A 116 -10.88 -11.32 9.71
N ALA A 117 -11.12 -10.02 9.93
CA ALA A 117 -10.47 -9.27 11.00
C ALA A 117 -11.51 -8.78 11.99
N ASP A 118 -11.31 -9.06 13.27
CA ASP A 118 -12.20 -8.68 14.37
C ASP A 118 -11.41 -8.14 15.57
N ASP A 119 -12.11 -7.55 16.56
CA ASP A 119 -11.52 -7.02 17.80
C ASP A 119 -11.21 -8.10 18.84
N GLY A 120 -11.32 -9.38 18.47
CA GLY A 120 -11.15 -10.52 19.37
C GLY A 120 -12.35 -10.79 20.29
N GLN A 121 -13.39 -9.96 20.24
CA GLN A 121 -14.64 -10.12 20.99
C GLN A 121 -15.82 -10.50 20.08
N GLY A 122 -15.58 -10.57 18.77
CA GLY A 122 -16.59 -10.91 17.76
C GLY A 122 -17.46 -9.73 17.35
N HIS A 123 -17.12 -8.52 17.78
CA HIS A 123 -17.75 -7.29 17.35
C HIS A 123 -16.89 -6.62 16.26
N HIS A 124 -17.52 -5.80 15.43
CA HIS A 124 -16.81 -5.00 14.41
C HIS A 124 -15.89 -5.81 13.49
N SER A 125 -16.38 -6.98 13.03
CA SER A 125 -15.59 -7.80 12.09
C SER A 125 -15.73 -7.29 10.67
N ASN A 126 -14.59 -7.18 9.97
CA ASN A 126 -14.54 -6.98 8.53
C ASN A 126 -14.07 -8.26 7.85
N THR A 127 -14.67 -8.60 6.71
CA THR A 127 -14.32 -9.77 5.92
C THR A 127 -13.85 -9.33 4.55
N TRP A 128 -12.65 -9.74 4.16
CA TRP A 128 -12.11 -9.58 2.81
C TRP A 128 -12.17 -10.90 2.07
N ILE A 129 -12.59 -10.83 0.82
CA ILE A 129 -12.67 -11.98 -0.08
C ILE A 129 -11.70 -11.70 -1.22
N SER A 130 -10.73 -12.57 -1.42
CA SER A 130 -9.73 -12.47 -2.48
C SER A 130 -9.92 -13.53 -3.54
N ASP A 131 -9.56 -13.20 -4.79
CA ASP A 131 -9.50 -14.19 -5.86
C ASP A 131 -8.20 -15.03 -5.79
N ALA A 132 -8.05 -15.96 -6.72
CA ALA A 132 -6.88 -16.84 -6.80
C ALA A 132 -5.54 -16.10 -7.06
N ARG A 133 -5.59 -14.82 -7.46
CA ARG A 133 -4.42 -13.96 -7.65
C ARG A 133 -4.16 -13.06 -6.45
N GLY A 134 -4.90 -13.22 -5.34
CA GLY A 134 -4.79 -12.42 -4.13
C GLY A 134 -5.41 -11.01 -4.22
N ARG A 135 -6.19 -10.70 -5.28
CA ARG A 135 -6.86 -9.41 -5.42
C ARG A 135 -8.17 -9.42 -4.65
N THR A 136 -8.46 -8.36 -3.92
CA THR A 136 -9.74 -8.24 -3.20
C THR A 136 -10.91 -8.12 -4.20
N VAL A 137 -11.86 -9.05 -4.13
CA VAL A 137 -13.07 -9.07 -4.96
C VAL A 137 -14.34 -8.81 -4.15
N GLY A 138 -14.24 -8.81 -2.83
CA GLY A 138 -15.35 -8.49 -1.93
C GLY A 138 -14.87 -8.03 -0.56
N ILE A 139 -15.63 -7.13 0.03
CA ILE A 139 -15.48 -6.72 1.43
C ILE A 139 -16.86 -6.75 2.06
N ILE A 140 -16.99 -7.37 3.22
CA ILE A 140 -18.17 -7.29 4.07
C ILE A 140 -17.73 -6.56 5.32
N ASP A 141 -18.35 -5.43 5.62
CA ASP A 141 -18.01 -4.63 6.80
C ASP A 141 -18.70 -5.12 8.07
N ALA A 142 -18.42 -4.44 9.18
CA ALA A 142 -18.98 -4.77 10.49
C ALA A 142 -20.52 -4.68 10.57
N ASP A 143 -21.13 -3.91 9.68
CA ASP A 143 -22.59 -3.79 9.55
C ASP A 143 -23.19 -4.84 8.61
N GLY A 144 -22.38 -5.76 8.07
CA GLY A 144 -22.76 -6.77 7.10
C GLY A 144 -22.98 -6.24 5.69
N GLN A 145 -22.63 -4.97 5.42
CA GLN A 145 -22.77 -4.38 4.09
C GLN A 145 -21.65 -4.85 3.18
N ARG A 146 -21.98 -5.15 1.93
CA ARG A 146 -21.03 -5.70 0.97
C ARG A 146 -20.63 -4.68 -0.09
N THR A 147 -19.34 -4.59 -0.31
CA THR A 147 -18.71 -3.96 -1.49
C THR A 147 -18.09 -5.06 -2.36
N SER A 148 -18.13 -4.95 -3.67
CA SER A 148 -17.50 -5.93 -4.55
C SER A 148 -16.71 -5.28 -5.66
N MET A 149 -15.64 -5.95 -6.11
CA MET A 149 -14.76 -5.54 -7.17
C MET A 149 -14.65 -6.63 -8.24
N ARG A 150 -14.56 -6.21 -9.50
CA ARG A 150 -14.38 -7.10 -10.65
C ARG A 150 -13.18 -6.63 -11.45
N TYR A 151 -12.35 -7.59 -11.81
CA TYR A 151 -11.14 -7.34 -12.59
C TYR A 151 -11.20 -8.10 -13.92
N ASP A 152 -10.56 -7.55 -14.94
CA ASP A 152 -10.31 -8.28 -16.18
C ASP A 152 -9.13 -9.27 -16.03
N ARG A 153 -8.84 -9.99 -17.12
CA ARG A 153 -7.73 -10.94 -17.18
C ARG A 153 -6.35 -10.29 -16.98
N TYR A 154 -6.22 -9.00 -17.23
CA TYR A 154 -4.97 -8.24 -17.10
C TYR A 154 -4.78 -7.64 -15.70
N GLY A 155 -5.83 -7.62 -14.89
CA GLY A 155 -5.79 -7.07 -13.53
C GLY A 155 -6.39 -5.66 -13.41
N ASN A 156 -6.96 -5.12 -14.47
CA ASN A 156 -7.62 -3.82 -14.43
C ASN A 156 -8.97 -3.95 -13.72
N LEU A 157 -9.30 -2.99 -12.84
CA LEU A 157 -10.59 -2.92 -12.16
C LEU A 157 -11.67 -2.50 -13.17
N VAL A 158 -12.49 -3.42 -13.62
CA VAL A 158 -13.56 -3.14 -14.63
C VAL A 158 -14.90 -2.82 -14.00
N GLY A 159 -15.06 -3.01 -12.70
CA GLY A 159 -16.30 -2.65 -12.00
C GLY A 159 -16.17 -2.73 -10.51
N ALA A 160 -16.89 -1.86 -9.82
CA ALA A 160 -17.06 -1.90 -8.37
C ALA A 160 -18.53 -1.64 -8.01
N THR A 161 -19.01 -2.34 -7.00
CA THR A 161 -20.34 -2.15 -6.42
C THR A 161 -20.14 -1.66 -4.99
N ASP A 162 -20.74 -0.53 -4.64
CA ASP A 162 -20.64 0.04 -3.30
C ASP A 162 -21.63 -0.61 -2.31
N ARG A 163 -21.59 -0.16 -1.05
CA ARG A 163 -22.47 -0.63 0.04
C ARG A 163 -23.97 -0.44 -0.26
N ALA A 164 -24.33 0.57 -1.08
CA ALA A 164 -25.70 0.87 -1.49
C ALA A 164 -26.13 0.11 -2.76
N GLY A 165 -25.28 -0.80 -3.27
CA GLY A 165 -25.53 -1.54 -4.50
C GLY A 165 -25.31 -0.74 -5.78
N LYS A 166 -24.78 0.48 -5.69
CA LYS A 166 -24.49 1.31 -6.85
C LYS A 166 -23.24 0.81 -7.56
N VAL A 167 -23.30 0.75 -8.89
CA VAL A 167 -22.24 0.15 -9.71
C VAL A 167 -21.53 1.23 -10.53
N ILE A 168 -20.21 1.28 -10.39
CA ILE A 168 -19.30 1.99 -11.29
C ILE A 168 -18.63 0.99 -12.24
N ARG A 169 -18.42 1.36 -13.50
CA ARG A 169 -17.74 0.53 -14.49
C ARG A 169 -16.63 1.29 -15.17
N HIS A 170 -15.55 0.57 -15.51
CA HIS A 170 -14.40 1.12 -16.22
C HIS A 170 -14.09 0.30 -17.45
N THR A 171 -13.63 0.94 -18.51
CA THR A 171 -13.04 0.30 -19.69
C THR A 171 -11.62 0.78 -19.89
N TYR A 172 -10.82 -0.06 -20.51
CA TYR A 172 -9.40 0.16 -20.71
C TYR A 172 -9.04 -0.14 -22.17
N ASN A 173 -8.00 0.53 -22.67
CA ASN A 173 -7.40 0.19 -23.96
C ASN A 173 -6.41 -0.99 -23.82
N GLU A 174 -5.83 -1.41 -24.93
CA GLU A 174 -4.86 -2.53 -24.96
C GLU A 174 -3.58 -2.24 -24.17
N ARG A 175 -3.25 -0.97 -23.91
CA ARG A 175 -2.10 -0.52 -23.11
C ARG A 175 -2.41 -0.46 -21.61
N GLY A 176 -3.65 -0.77 -21.20
CA GLY A 176 -4.08 -0.76 -19.79
C GLY A 176 -4.48 0.62 -19.26
N HIS A 177 -4.61 1.64 -20.14
CA HIS A 177 -5.10 2.94 -19.72
C HIS A 177 -6.62 2.95 -19.69
N ARG A 178 -7.18 3.54 -18.63
CA ARG A 178 -8.64 3.70 -18.51
C ARG A 178 -9.15 4.70 -19.54
N THR A 179 -10.03 4.26 -20.42
CA THR A 179 -10.62 5.08 -21.50
C THR A 179 -12.00 5.60 -21.15
N ARG A 180 -12.72 4.92 -20.24
CA ARG A 180 -14.07 5.31 -19.87
C ARG A 180 -14.41 4.89 -18.43
N THR A 181 -15.18 5.75 -17.77
CA THR A 181 -15.86 5.44 -16.50
C THR A 181 -17.35 5.71 -16.67
N THR A 182 -18.18 4.72 -16.35
CA THR A 182 -19.63 4.88 -16.25
C THR A 182 -20.01 4.95 -14.78
N LEU A 183 -20.60 6.08 -14.40
CA LEU A 183 -21.05 6.33 -13.03
C LEU A 183 -22.37 5.62 -12.73
N PRO A 184 -22.72 5.37 -11.47
CA PRO A 184 -24.00 4.77 -11.06
C PRO A 184 -25.22 5.56 -11.55
N THR A 185 -25.09 6.86 -11.74
CA THR A 185 -26.11 7.76 -12.26
C THR A 185 -26.33 7.66 -13.77
N GLY A 186 -25.50 6.88 -14.47
CA GLY A 186 -25.47 6.80 -15.94
C GLY A 186 -24.55 7.85 -16.59
N GLY A 187 -24.02 8.78 -15.84
CA GLY A 187 -23.01 9.74 -16.35
C GLY A 187 -21.76 9.02 -16.83
N VAL A 188 -21.12 9.57 -17.84
CA VAL A 188 -19.92 8.98 -18.48
C VAL A 188 -18.77 9.97 -18.41
N ILE A 189 -17.60 9.48 -18.04
CA ILE A 189 -16.34 10.20 -18.14
C ILE A 189 -15.45 9.47 -19.14
N GLU A 190 -14.93 10.18 -20.12
CA GLU A 190 -14.00 9.63 -21.13
C GLU A 190 -12.61 10.23 -20.96
N TYR A 191 -11.59 9.43 -21.18
CA TYR A 191 -10.19 9.77 -21.00
C TYR A 191 -9.42 9.53 -22.29
N GLY A 192 -8.71 10.54 -22.78
CA GLY A 192 -7.83 10.45 -23.94
C GLY A 192 -6.37 10.39 -23.52
N TRP A 193 -5.58 9.61 -24.22
CA TRP A 193 -4.17 9.33 -23.95
C TRP A 193 -3.34 9.49 -25.22
N ASP A 194 -2.15 10.05 -25.11
CA ASP A 194 -1.21 10.14 -26.24
C ASP A 194 -0.32 8.88 -26.38
N GLU A 195 0.53 8.88 -27.38
CA GLU A 195 1.45 7.76 -27.65
C GLU A 195 2.52 7.58 -26.55
N ALA A 196 2.79 8.60 -25.75
CA ALA A 196 3.71 8.58 -24.64
C ALA A 196 3.04 8.23 -23.29
N ASP A 197 1.82 7.68 -23.31
CA ASP A 197 1.03 7.26 -22.14
C ASP A 197 0.61 8.41 -21.22
N ARG A 198 0.55 9.65 -21.74
CA ARG A 198 0.12 10.83 -20.98
C ARG A 198 -1.37 11.07 -21.21
N LEU A 199 -2.09 11.36 -20.11
CA LEU A 199 -3.49 11.77 -20.17
C LEU A 199 -3.60 13.15 -20.85
N THR A 200 -4.32 13.21 -21.96
CA THR A 200 -4.47 14.44 -22.78
C THR A 200 -5.83 15.08 -22.65
N THR A 201 -6.90 14.28 -22.45
CA THR A 201 -8.26 14.80 -22.34
C THR A 201 -9.05 14.08 -21.27
N ILE A 202 -9.94 14.84 -20.62
CA ILE A 202 -11.02 14.31 -19.78
C ILE A 202 -12.29 15.02 -20.23
N SER A 203 -13.29 14.26 -20.67
CA SER A 203 -14.60 14.79 -21.02
C SER A 203 -15.70 14.10 -20.25
N THR A 204 -16.79 14.82 -19.97
CA THR A 204 -17.95 14.28 -19.26
C THR A 204 -19.18 14.38 -20.15
N ALA A 205 -19.94 13.27 -20.28
CA ALA A 205 -21.21 13.22 -20.97
C ALA A 205 -22.28 12.68 -20.00
N GLY A 206 -23.47 13.28 -20.03
CA GLY A 206 -24.60 12.93 -19.16
C GLY A 206 -24.85 13.95 -18.05
N THR A 207 -26.09 14.02 -17.64
CA THR A 207 -26.54 14.95 -16.58
C THR A 207 -26.04 14.43 -15.22
N LEU A 208 -25.10 15.15 -14.61
CA LEU A 208 -24.82 14.99 -13.20
C LEU A 208 -26.07 15.47 -12.42
N ARG A 209 -26.91 14.56 -11.97
CA ARG A 209 -27.99 14.83 -11.03
C ARG A 209 -27.59 14.35 -9.64
#